data_0a4f1f9c48550edbad480f8bf1e1e4c9
#
_entry.id   0a4f1f9c48550edbad480f8bf1e1e4c9
#
_cell.length_a   1.000
_cell.length_b   1.000
_cell.length_c   1.000
_cell.angle_alpha   90.00
_cell.angle_beta   90.00
_cell.angle_gamma   90.00
#
_symmetry.space_group_name_H-M   'P 1'
#
loop_
_entity.id
_entity.type
_entity.pdbx_description
1 polymer ?
#
loop_
_entity_poly.entity_id
_entity_poly.type
_entity_poly.pdbx_seq_one_letter_code
_entity_poly.pdbx_strand_id
1 'polypeptide(L)'
;MLMYIIKFSCCLAIFLAFYKLVLENTSVHKFKRFYLLFGMIVAAIIPLVTFTTYVKASAPARGLTKDIIPDFNEFASSLSLGSSSVDYWPTILYSIYFLGLAFFASRFLINFREVVLKIMRNPKHRDTSLIKVLLREEVIPHTFLRYVFYNRKKFVNQEIPKEVIWHEEVHAKQLHSIDVLLIELLQVVFWFNPLIRLTKNYMKLNHEYLADRGVLEKGVKPGLYQQIVLAFAINKQPSDLVNAFQFSFIKKRFTIMKTKTSKRAMVLRCLLLLPLVSLTLFSFSSRNTEVIPSVEEENKSVLEELVPMVQDEGLTTLEEYNKLARQYKDYPPYDFVTKAKDMYRMWAL
;
A
#
# COMPACT_ATOMS: atom_id res chain seq x y z
N MET A 1 11.02 -3.58 -9.15
CA MET A 1 10.94 -3.50 -7.66
C MET A 1 11.27 -2.10 -7.13
N LEU A 2 12.41 -1.50 -7.45
CA LEU A 2 12.81 -0.17 -6.97
C LEU A 2 11.77 0.92 -7.28
N MET A 3 11.25 0.96 -8.50
CA MET A 3 10.19 1.92 -8.91
C MET A 3 8.91 1.82 -8.06
N TYR A 4 8.50 0.60 -7.70
CA TYR A 4 7.37 0.40 -6.80
C TYR A 4 7.63 1.00 -5.42
N ILE A 5 8.80 0.77 -4.85
CA ILE A 5 9.20 1.30 -3.54
C ILE A 5 9.22 2.82 -3.54
N ILE A 6 9.76 3.43 -4.59
CA ILE A 6 9.80 4.89 -4.74
C ILE A 6 8.37 5.45 -4.85
N LYS A 7 7.53 4.91 -5.75
CA LYS A 7 6.14 5.33 -5.91
C LYS A 7 5.35 5.19 -4.61
N PHE A 8 5.47 4.04 -3.92
CA PHE A 8 4.86 3.81 -2.61
C PHE A 8 5.30 4.85 -1.58
N SER A 9 6.62 5.11 -1.48
CA SER A 9 7.17 6.07 -0.53
C SER A 9 6.70 7.51 -0.82
N CYS A 10 6.66 7.91 -2.08
CA CYS A 10 6.14 9.22 -2.48
C CYS A 10 4.64 9.38 -2.16
N CYS A 11 3.82 8.37 -2.49
CA CYS A 11 2.40 8.37 -2.12
C CYS A 11 2.22 8.49 -0.60
N LEU A 12 2.95 7.68 0.17
CA LEU A 12 2.88 7.72 1.63
C LEU A 12 3.32 9.07 2.19
N ALA A 13 4.37 9.68 1.63
CA ALA A 13 4.83 11.02 2.01
C ALA A 13 3.75 12.08 1.78
N ILE A 14 3.05 12.03 0.64
CA ILE A 14 1.95 12.96 0.32
C ILE A 14 0.80 12.80 1.32
N PHE A 15 0.38 11.56 1.62
CA PHE A 15 -0.67 11.31 2.62
C PHE A 15 -0.26 11.77 4.02
N LEU A 16 1.00 11.56 4.42
CA LEU A 16 1.51 12.03 5.70
C LEU A 16 1.63 13.56 5.77
N ALA A 17 2.03 14.20 4.67
CA ALA A 17 2.05 15.67 4.58
C ALA A 17 0.63 16.24 4.74
N PHE A 18 -0.36 15.66 4.06
CA PHE A 18 -1.76 16.05 4.23
C PHE A 18 -2.24 15.85 5.67
N TYR A 19 -1.91 14.71 6.28
CA TYR A 19 -2.24 14.48 7.69
C TYR A 19 -1.67 15.58 8.59
N LYS A 20 -0.39 15.90 8.42
CA LYS A 20 0.32 16.87 9.25
C LYS A 20 -0.23 18.29 9.08
N LEU A 21 -0.50 18.71 7.83
CA LEU A 21 -0.95 20.06 7.52
C LEU A 21 -2.43 20.29 7.82
N VAL A 22 -3.27 19.30 7.52
CA VAL A 22 -4.73 19.48 7.52
C VAL A 22 -5.39 18.81 8.72
N LEU A 23 -4.93 17.64 9.15
CA LEU A 23 -5.64 16.81 10.13
C LEU A 23 -5.02 16.83 11.53
N GLU A 24 -3.72 17.02 11.69
CA GLU A 24 -3.01 16.84 12.96
C GLU A 24 -3.67 17.64 14.11
N ASN A 25 -4.02 18.89 13.87
CA ASN A 25 -4.56 19.81 14.88
C ASN A 25 -6.09 19.77 15.01
N THR A 26 -6.74 18.71 14.54
CA THR A 26 -8.21 18.57 14.62
C THR A 26 -8.63 17.65 15.75
N SER A 27 -9.88 17.81 16.25
CA SER A 27 -10.45 16.95 17.29
C SER A 27 -11.15 15.69 16.77
N VAL A 28 -11.00 15.38 15.46
CA VAL A 28 -11.69 14.24 14.80
C VAL A 28 -10.83 12.96 14.84
N HIS A 29 -10.57 12.46 16.04
CA HIS A 29 -9.60 11.39 16.26
C HIS A 29 -9.97 10.05 15.61
N LYS A 30 -11.29 9.70 15.57
CA LYS A 30 -11.76 8.48 14.88
C LYS A 30 -11.44 8.55 13.39
N PHE A 31 -11.73 9.68 12.73
CA PHE A 31 -11.40 9.87 11.33
C PHE A 31 -9.90 9.80 11.06
N LYS A 32 -9.06 10.45 11.89
CA LYS A 32 -7.59 10.39 11.78
C LYS A 32 -7.05 8.95 11.87
N ARG A 33 -7.61 8.12 12.75
CA ARG A 33 -7.26 6.70 12.89
C ARG A 33 -7.46 5.97 11.57
N PHE A 34 -8.67 6.05 11.01
CA PHE A 34 -8.97 5.39 9.74
C PHE A 34 -8.19 5.99 8.57
N TYR A 35 -7.99 7.31 8.56
CA TYR A 35 -7.19 7.98 7.55
C TYR A 35 -5.75 7.46 7.50
N LEU A 36 -5.07 7.33 8.62
CA LEU A 36 -3.69 6.84 8.68
C LEU A 36 -3.58 5.38 8.24
N LEU A 37 -4.53 4.52 8.63
CA LEU A 37 -4.57 3.13 8.20
C LEU A 37 -4.86 3.02 6.70
N PHE A 38 -5.93 3.69 6.25
CA PHE A 38 -6.36 3.66 4.85
C PHE A 38 -5.33 4.30 3.93
N GLY A 39 -4.79 5.45 4.32
CA GLY A 39 -3.76 6.14 3.55
C GLY A 39 -2.53 5.27 3.30
N MET A 40 -2.13 4.47 4.28
CA MET A 40 -1.02 3.52 4.14
C MET A 40 -1.37 2.37 3.17
N ILE A 41 -2.58 1.81 3.26
CA ILE A 41 -3.07 0.75 2.36
C ILE A 41 -3.20 1.29 0.94
N VAL A 42 -3.83 2.46 0.77
CA VAL A 42 -4.00 3.12 -0.53
C VAL A 42 -2.66 3.45 -1.15
N ALA A 43 -1.69 3.97 -0.39
CA ALA A 43 -0.34 4.23 -0.88
C ALA A 43 0.34 2.95 -1.41
N ALA A 44 0.08 1.79 -0.80
CA ALA A 44 0.62 0.50 -1.26
C ALA A 44 -0.10 -0.02 -2.51
N ILE A 45 -1.39 0.27 -2.67
CA ILE A 45 -2.19 -0.20 -3.81
C ILE A 45 -1.98 0.67 -5.06
N ILE A 46 -1.86 2.00 -4.92
CA ILE A 46 -1.76 2.95 -6.06
C ILE A 46 -0.71 2.52 -7.09
N PRO A 47 0.53 2.14 -6.75
CA PRO A 47 1.53 1.75 -7.73
C PRO A 47 1.24 0.43 -8.46
N LEU A 48 0.30 -0.39 -7.95
CA LEU A 48 -0.14 -1.65 -8.56
C LEU A 48 -1.26 -1.45 -9.58
N VAL A 49 -1.94 -0.29 -9.53
CA VAL A 49 -2.98 0.05 -10.49
C VAL A 49 -2.33 0.39 -11.83
N THR A 50 -2.73 -0.32 -12.89
CA THR A 50 -2.24 -0.11 -14.26
C THR A 50 -3.36 0.47 -15.12
N PHE A 51 -3.06 1.55 -15.83
CA PHE A 51 -3.92 2.09 -16.87
C PHE A 51 -3.36 1.70 -18.24
N THR A 52 -4.11 0.92 -19.00
CA THR A 52 -3.74 0.54 -20.37
C THR A 52 -4.27 1.59 -21.33
N THR A 53 -3.36 2.21 -22.10
CA THR A 53 -3.72 3.16 -23.16
C THR A 53 -3.50 2.45 -24.49
N TYR A 54 -4.53 2.32 -25.27
CA TYR A 54 -4.47 1.74 -26.62
C TYR A 54 -4.07 2.81 -27.63
N VAL A 55 -2.93 2.62 -28.29
CA VAL A 55 -2.45 3.51 -29.36
C VAL A 55 -2.50 2.73 -30.67
N LYS A 56 -3.17 3.28 -31.67
CA LYS A 56 -3.14 2.70 -33.02
C LYS A 56 -1.71 2.85 -33.56
N ALA A 57 -1.14 1.77 -34.07
CA ALA A 57 0.11 1.84 -34.80
C ALA A 57 -0.08 2.79 -35.99
N SER A 58 0.60 3.94 -35.97
CA SER A 58 0.79 4.72 -37.18
C SER A 58 1.79 3.94 -38.01
N ALA A 59 1.43 3.58 -39.24
CA ALA A 59 2.38 2.97 -40.17
C ALA A 59 3.66 3.83 -40.18
N PRO A 60 4.86 3.27 -39.95
CA PRO A 60 6.07 4.03 -40.06
C PRO A 60 6.13 4.54 -41.48
N ALA A 61 6.34 5.87 -41.63
CA ALA A 61 6.62 6.45 -42.93
C ALA A 61 7.76 5.64 -43.57
N ARG A 62 7.45 4.87 -44.61
CA ARG A 62 8.44 4.09 -45.37
C ARG A 62 9.51 5.04 -45.91
N GLY A 63 10.54 5.25 -45.10
CA GLY A 63 11.79 5.75 -45.59
C GLY A 63 12.42 4.67 -46.46
N LEU A 64 12.50 4.94 -47.74
CA LEU A 64 13.03 4.10 -48.83
C LEU A 64 14.52 3.77 -48.71
N THR A 65 15.11 3.60 -47.55
CA THR A 65 16.57 3.49 -47.40
C THR A 65 17.11 2.34 -46.56
N LYS A 66 16.29 1.30 -46.21
CA LYS A 66 16.79 0.26 -45.29
C LYS A 66 17.13 -1.09 -45.93
N ASP A 67 16.91 -1.29 -47.22
CA ASP A 67 17.03 -2.63 -47.83
C ASP A 67 18.37 -2.92 -48.54
N ILE A 68 19.40 -2.07 -48.41
CA ILE A 68 20.66 -2.27 -49.15
C ILE A 68 21.92 -2.35 -48.26
N ILE A 69 21.81 -2.18 -46.94
CA ILE A 69 22.97 -2.33 -46.06
C ILE A 69 22.74 -3.54 -45.16
N PRO A 70 23.51 -4.63 -45.29
CA PRO A 70 23.46 -5.70 -44.32
C PRO A 70 23.74 -5.12 -42.92
N ASP A 71 22.89 -5.44 -41.95
CA ASP A 71 22.91 -4.85 -40.63
C ASP A 71 24.26 -5.21 -39.96
N PHE A 72 25.22 -4.27 -40.05
CA PHE A 72 26.54 -4.42 -39.44
C PHE A 72 26.44 -4.72 -37.91
N ASN A 73 25.32 -4.35 -37.31
CA ASN A 73 25.02 -4.65 -35.89
C ASN A 73 24.68 -6.13 -35.67
N GLU A 74 24.06 -6.80 -36.63
CA GLU A 74 23.78 -8.24 -36.55
C GLU A 74 25.08 -9.06 -36.70
N PHE A 75 25.98 -8.62 -37.57
CA PHE A 75 27.32 -9.19 -37.70
C PHE A 75 28.20 -8.91 -36.48
N ALA A 76 28.13 -7.69 -35.91
CA ALA A 76 28.85 -7.34 -34.68
C ALA A 76 28.32 -8.07 -33.46
N SER A 77 26.99 -8.34 -33.38
CA SER A 77 26.39 -9.11 -32.31
C SER A 77 26.72 -10.60 -32.39
N SER A 78 26.94 -11.17 -33.58
CA SER A 78 27.39 -12.54 -33.76
C SER A 78 28.88 -12.75 -33.45
N LEU A 79 29.68 -11.69 -33.48
CA LEU A 79 31.09 -11.70 -33.09
C LEU A 79 31.36 -11.38 -31.62
N SER A 80 30.35 -10.86 -30.90
CA SER A 80 30.45 -10.70 -29.47
C SER A 80 30.34 -12.09 -28.84
N LEU A 81 31.48 -12.76 -28.68
CA LEU A 81 31.68 -13.87 -27.76
C LEU A 81 31.06 -13.42 -26.42
N GLY A 82 29.90 -13.96 -26.10
CA GLY A 82 29.10 -13.57 -24.95
C GLY A 82 29.88 -13.71 -23.66
N SER A 83 30.57 -12.65 -23.26
CA SER A 83 30.84 -12.43 -21.86
C SER A 83 29.49 -12.02 -21.23
N SER A 84 28.68 -13.01 -20.87
CA SER A 84 27.57 -12.80 -19.96
C SER A 84 28.21 -12.36 -18.64
N SER A 85 28.44 -11.05 -18.48
CA SER A 85 28.76 -10.49 -17.18
C SER A 85 27.57 -10.76 -16.31
N VAL A 86 27.69 -11.77 -15.44
CA VAL A 86 26.65 -12.09 -14.45
C VAL A 86 26.50 -10.83 -13.60
N ASP A 87 25.37 -10.13 -13.78
CA ASP A 87 25.07 -8.95 -12.99
C ASP A 87 24.71 -9.38 -11.56
N TYR A 88 25.69 -9.32 -10.66
CA TYR A 88 25.52 -9.71 -9.26
C TYR A 88 24.75 -8.68 -8.42
N TRP A 89 24.54 -7.46 -8.92
CA TRP A 89 23.88 -6.38 -8.19
C TRP A 89 22.47 -6.74 -7.72
N PRO A 90 21.58 -7.32 -8.54
CA PRO A 90 20.26 -7.74 -8.08
C PRO A 90 20.33 -8.75 -6.93
N THR A 91 21.23 -9.73 -7.04
CA THR A 91 21.41 -10.77 -6.02
C THR A 91 21.89 -10.20 -4.69
N ILE A 92 22.83 -9.26 -4.72
CA ILE A 92 23.32 -8.56 -3.53
C ILE A 92 22.18 -7.76 -2.87
N LEU A 93 21.42 -7.00 -3.65
CA LEU A 93 20.29 -6.20 -3.15
C LEU A 93 19.20 -7.07 -2.52
N TYR A 94 18.84 -8.20 -3.15
CA TYR A 94 17.90 -9.15 -2.57
C TYR A 94 18.43 -9.77 -1.28
N SER A 95 19.71 -10.13 -1.23
CA SER A 95 20.34 -10.69 -0.02
C SER A 95 20.30 -9.70 1.14
N ILE A 96 20.62 -8.44 0.91
CA ILE A 96 20.54 -7.38 1.92
C ILE A 96 19.08 -7.19 2.40
N TYR A 97 18.13 -7.18 1.47
CA TYR A 97 16.72 -7.04 1.80
C TYR A 97 16.21 -8.18 2.68
N PHE A 98 16.49 -9.44 2.29
CA PHE A 98 16.05 -10.61 3.06
C PHE A 98 16.76 -10.73 4.42
N LEU A 99 18.03 -10.33 4.52
CA LEU A 99 18.74 -10.27 5.79
C LEU A 99 18.09 -9.25 6.74
N GLY A 100 17.80 -8.06 6.24
CA GLY A 100 17.06 -7.04 7.00
C GLY A 100 15.67 -7.52 7.39
N LEU A 101 14.92 -8.12 6.46
CA LEU A 101 13.59 -8.69 6.73
C LEU A 101 13.66 -9.74 7.86
N ALA A 102 14.60 -10.68 7.80
CA ALA A 102 14.80 -11.72 8.82
C ALA A 102 15.16 -11.12 10.18
N PHE A 103 16.01 -10.10 10.22
CA PHE A 103 16.38 -9.39 11.44
C PHE A 103 15.18 -8.69 12.09
N PHE A 104 14.41 -7.91 11.33
CA PHE A 104 13.25 -7.20 11.88
C PHE A 104 12.09 -8.15 12.21
N ALA A 105 11.90 -9.22 11.43
CA ALA A 105 10.91 -10.26 11.71
C ALA A 105 11.24 -10.99 13.02
N SER A 106 12.50 -11.40 13.22
CA SER A 106 12.93 -12.08 14.47
C SER A 106 12.70 -11.17 15.69
N ARG A 107 13.08 -9.89 15.58
CA ARG A 107 12.83 -8.89 16.64
C ARG A 107 11.33 -8.74 16.94
N PHE A 108 10.49 -8.66 15.92
CA PHE A 108 9.04 -8.59 16.08
C PHE A 108 8.49 -9.82 16.79
N LEU A 109 8.91 -11.03 16.38
CA LEU A 109 8.47 -12.28 16.98
C LEU A 109 8.92 -12.43 18.43
N ILE A 110 10.13 -12.02 18.77
CA ILE A 110 10.65 -12.01 20.14
C ILE A 110 9.79 -11.09 21.01
N ASN A 111 9.56 -9.85 20.60
CA ASN A 111 8.75 -8.89 21.34
C ASN A 111 7.29 -9.39 21.50
N PHE A 112 6.72 -9.96 20.45
CA PHE A 112 5.37 -10.53 20.50
C PHE A 112 5.29 -11.71 21.46
N ARG A 113 6.27 -12.64 21.41
CA ARG A 113 6.39 -13.77 22.33
C ARG A 113 6.46 -13.32 23.80
N GLU A 114 7.23 -12.27 24.10
CA GLU A 114 7.34 -11.74 25.45
C GLU A 114 5.98 -11.28 25.99
N VAL A 115 5.20 -10.56 25.18
CA VAL A 115 3.85 -10.11 25.58
C VAL A 115 2.94 -11.33 25.81
N VAL A 116 2.96 -12.31 24.92
CA VAL A 116 2.16 -13.55 25.07
C VAL A 116 2.57 -14.31 26.33
N LEU A 117 3.86 -14.45 26.61
CA LEU A 117 4.34 -15.10 27.82
C LEU A 117 3.92 -14.35 29.09
N LYS A 118 3.94 -13.02 29.10
CA LYS A 118 3.42 -12.19 30.20
C LYS A 118 1.94 -12.46 30.44
N ILE A 119 1.14 -12.59 29.37
CA ILE A 119 -0.27 -12.95 29.47
C ILE A 119 -0.45 -14.36 30.05
N MET A 120 0.35 -15.33 29.60
CA MET A 120 0.16 -16.74 30.00
C MET A 120 0.60 -17.01 31.43
N ARG A 121 1.71 -16.40 31.89
CA ARG A 121 2.36 -16.72 33.16
C ARG A 121 1.80 -15.98 34.40
N ASN A 122 0.98 -14.93 34.19
CA ASN A 122 0.51 -14.09 35.26
C ASN A 122 -0.97 -14.31 35.57
N PRO A 123 -1.40 -14.10 36.84
CA PRO A 123 -2.79 -14.24 37.26
C PRO A 123 -3.66 -13.22 36.50
N LYS A 124 -4.84 -13.67 36.11
CA LYS A 124 -5.82 -12.93 35.33
C LYS A 124 -7.09 -12.73 36.16
N HIS A 125 -7.55 -11.50 36.16
CA HIS A 125 -8.88 -11.17 36.68
C HIS A 125 -9.79 -10.78 35.52
N ARG A 126 -10.85 -11.56 35.30
CA ARG A 126 -11.78 -11.36 34.18
C ARG A 126 -12.86 -10.39 34.60
N ASP A 127 -12.99 -9.31 33.88
CA ASP A 127 -14.13 -8.40 33.93
C ASP A 127 -15.02 -8.63 32.70
N THR A 128 -16.23 -8.08 32.65
CA THR A 128 -17.25 -8.34 31.61
C THR A 128 -16.71 -8.26 30.18
N SER A 129 -15.80 -7.32 29.86
CA SER A 129 -15.28 -7.14 28.52
C SER A 129 -13.75 -7.11 28.41
N LEU A 130 -13.04 -7.11 29.53
CA LEU A 130 -11.59 -6.92 29.62
C LEU A 130 -10.96 -7.96 30.54
N ILE A 131 -9.68 -8.23 30.32
CA ILE A 131 -8.90 -9.15 31.15
C ILE A 131 -7.77 -8.37 31.81
N LYS A 132 -7.82 -8.22 33.13
CA LYS A 132 -6.77 -7.55 33.89
C LYS A 132 -5.69 -8.60 34.23
N VAL A 133 -4.45 -8.31 33.82
CA VAL A 133 -3.27 -9.15 34.07
C VAL A 133 -2.43 -8.49 35.15
N LEU A 134 -2.24 -9.17 36.27
CA LEU A 134 -1.55 -8.62 37.44
C LEU A 134 -0.09 -9.07 37.46
N LEU A 135 0.82 -8.16 37.14
CA LEU A 135 2.25 -8.40 37.12
C LEU A 135 2.88 -8.17 38.50
N ARG A 136 3.89 -8.97 38.85
CA ARG A 136 4.67 -8.80 40.09
C ARG A 136 5.68 -7.66 39.98
N GLU A 137 6.14 -7.40 38.77
CA GLU A 137 7.12 -6.36 38.43
C GLU A 137 6.49 -4.97 38.52
N GLU A 138 7.28 -3.96 38.80
CA GLU A 138 6.84 -2.56 38.68
C GLU A 138 6.67 -2.18 37.21
N VAL A 139 5.41 -2.11 36.82
CA VAL A 139 5.03 -1.72 35.46
C VAL A 139 4.07 -0.53 35.49
N ILE A 140 4.23 0.33 34.52
CA ILE A 140 3.22 1.35 34.22
C ILE A 140 2.04 0.65 33.58
N PRO A 141 0.78 0.98 33.95
CA PRO A 141 -0.39 0.46 33.27
C PRO A 141 -0.27 0.57 31.74
N HIS A 142 -0.58 -0.50 31.05
CA HIS A 142 -0.56 -0.53 29.60
C HIS A 142 -1.48 -1.64 29.06
N THR A 143 -1.90 -1.49 27.82
CA THR A 143 -2.89 -2.39 27.21
C THR A 143 -2.32 -3.09 25.97
N PHE A 144 -2.66 -4.38 25.83
CA PHE A 144 -2.45 -5.15 24.64
C PHE A 144 -3.71 -5.95 24.27
N LEU A 145 -4.34 -5.65 23.16
CA LEU A 145 -5.65 -6.18 22.74
C LEU A 145 -6.71 -5.92 23.81
N ARG A 146 -7.25 -6.98 24.41
CA ARG A 146 -8.22 -6.92 25.51
C ARG A 146 -7.58 -7.14 26.88
N TYR A 147 -6.25 -7.27 26.95
CA TYR A 147 -5.51 -7.47 28.17
C TYR A 147 -4.95 -6.14 28.66
N VAL A 148 -5.25 -5.81 29.91
CA VAL A 148 -4.74 -4.61 30.58
C VAL A 148 -3.80 -5.06 31.69
N PHE A 149 -2.57 -4.58 31.65
CA PHE A 149 -1.52 -4.96 32.58
C PHE A 149 -1.40 -3.94 33.70
N TYR A 150 -1.42 -4.42 34.92
CA TYR A 150 -1.24 -3.60 36.14
C TYR A 150 -0.18 -4.21 37.05
N ASN A 151 0.51 -3.36 37.81
CA ASN A 151 1.28 -3.83 38.96
C ASN A 151 0.33 -4.38 40.00
N ARG A 152 0.56 -5.64 40.48
CA ARG A 152 -0.33 -6.34 41.39
C ARG A 152 -0.48 -5.60 42.73
N LYS A 153 0.61 -5.11 43.34
CA LYS A 153 0.59 -4.39 44.62
C LYS A 153 -0.24 -3.11 44.51
N LYS A 154 0.07 -2.27 43.52
CA LYS A 154 -0.62 -0.99 43.32
C LYS A 154 -2.10 -1.17 42.95
N PHE A 155 -2.45 -2.25 42.26
CA PHE A 155 -3.84 -2.54 41.92
C PHE A 155 -4.65 -2.99 43.16
N VAL A 156 -4.10 -3.87 44.00
CA VAL A 156 -4.78 -4.38 45.22
C VAL A 156 -4.90 -3.25 46.24
N ASN A 157 -3.88 -2.41 46.39
CA ASN A 157 -3.88 -1.27 47.32
C ASN A 157 -4.69 -0.07 46.80
N GLN A 158 -5.31 -0.15 45.61
CA GLN A 158 -6.07 0.95 44.99
C GLN A 158 -5.24 2.25 44.79
N GLU A 159 -3.94 2.10 44.61
CA GLU A 159 -3.01 3.24 44.37
C GLU A 159 -3.05 3.76 42.93
N ILE A 160 -3.74 3.04 42.03
CA ILE A 160 -3.86 3.46 40.61
C ILE A 160 -5.09 4.35 40.47
N PRO A 161 -4.92 5.62 40.02
CA PRO A 161 -6.04 6.54 39.79
C PRO A 161 -7.07 5.93 38.82
N LYS A 162 -8.36 6.17 39.10
CA LYS A 162 -9.45 5.69 38.25
C LYS A 162 -9.35 6.18 36.81
N GLU A 163 -8.87 7.39 36.62
CA GLU A 163 -8.66 8.02 35.32
C GLU A 163 -7.65 7.25 34.46
N VAL A 164 -6.62 6.70 35.08
CA VAL A 164 -5.62 5.85 34.41
C VAL A 164 -6.25 4.50 34.04
N ILE A 165 -7.04 3.92 34.93
CA ILE A 165 -7.77 2.67 34.63
C ILE A 165 -8.71 2.90 33.44
N TRP A 166 -9.47 3.99 33.42
CA TRP A 166 -10.38 4.33 32.33
C TRP A 166 -9.65 4.58 31.02
N HIS A 167 -8.47 5.22 31.05
CA HIS A 167 -7.62 5.44 29.90
C HIS A 167 -7.22 4.11 29.24
N GLU A 168 -6.71 3.16 30.02
CA GLU A 168 -6.34 1.83 29.55
C GLU A 168 -7.55 1.02 29.06
N GLU A 169 -8.71 1.16 29.70
CA GLU A 169 -9.95 0.55 29.22
C GLU A 169 -10.35 1.02 27.82
N VAL A 170 -10.16 2.30 27.50
CA VAL A 170 -10.45 2.83 26.16
C VAL A 170 -9.54 2.18 25.13
N HIS A 171 -8.22 2.07 25.41
CA HIS A 171 -7.29 1.38 24.54
C HIS A 171 -7.73 -0.08 24.26
N ALA A 172 -8.14 -0.79 25.31
CA ALA A 172 -8.58 -2.17 25.20
C ALA A 172 -9.91 -2.31 24.43
N LYS A 173 -10.91 -1.47 24.75
CA LYS A 173 -12.23 -1.48 24.09
C LYS A 173 -12.16 -1.11 22.62
N GLN A 174 -11.30 -0.16 22.26
CA GLN A 174 -11.11 0.27 20.87
C GLN A 174 -10.07 -0.57 20.11
N LEU A 175 -9.45 -1.57 20.73
CA LEU A 175 -8.49 -2.50 20.14
C LEU A 175 -7.33 -1.76 19.43
N HIS A 176 -6.81 -0.70 20.03
CA HIS A 176 -5.73 0.12 19.46
C HIS A 176 -4.48 -0.71 19.15
N SER A 177 -4.26 -1.81 19.83
CA SER A 177 -3.14 -2.72 19.59
C SER A 177 -3.17 -3.37 18.21
N ILE A 178 -4.35 -3.55 17.59
CA ILE A 178 -4.47 -4.13 16.25
C ILE A 178 -3.82 -3.20 15.23
N ASP A 179 -4.10 -1.89 15.31
CA ASP A 179 -3.52 -0.90 14.42
C ASP A 179 -1.99 -0.88 14.54
N VAL A 180 -1.50 -0.93 15.78
CA VAL A 180 -0.05 -0.95 16.05
C VAL A 180 0.58 -2.22 15.50
N LEU A 181 -0.04 -3.40 15.70
CA LEU A 181 0.46 -4.66 15.16
C LEU A 181 0.51 -4.64 13.63
N LEU A 182 -0.52 -4.10 12.97
CA LEU A 182 -0.55 -3.96 11.51
C LEU A 182 0.61 -3.09 11.01
N ILE A 183 0.85 -1.94 11.67
CA ILE A 183 1.95 -1.05 11.29
C ILE A 183 3.32 -1.69 11.59
N GLU A 184 3.46 -2.42 12.71
CA GLU A 184 4.68 -3.17 13.03
C GLU A 184 4.97 -4.25 11.97
N LEU A 185 3.94 -4.97 11.51
CA LEU A 185 4.09 -5.96 10.45
C LEU A 185 4.54 -5.31 9.13
N LEU A 186 3.93 -4.18 8.76
CA LEU A 186 4.36 -3.42 7.59
C LEU A 186 5.77 -2.83 7.76
N GLN A 187 6.16 -2.46 8.98
CA GLN A 187 7.51 -2.01 9.28
C GLN A 187 8.54 -3.15 9.15
N VAL A 188 8.17 -4.40 9.34
CA VAL A 188 9.04 -5.55 9.06
C VAL A 188 9.27 -5.69 7.56
N VAL A 189 8.21 -5.60 6.74
CA VAL A 189 8.30 -5.73 5.27
C VAL A 189 9.07 -4.55 4.65
N PHE A 190 8.77 -3.34 5.09
CA PHE A 190 9.38 -2.10 4.59
C PHE A 190 10.35 -1.50 5.63
N TRP A 191 11.20 -2.33 6.23
CA TRP A 191 12.08 -1.98 7.35
C TRP A 191 12.97 -0.76 7.06
N PHE A 192 13.36 -0.56 5.81
CA PHE A 192 14.18 0.54 5.31
C PHE A 192 13.41 1.85 5.16
N ASN A 193 12.06 1.85 5.21
CA ASN A 193 11.26 3.05 4.96
C ASN A 193 10.95 3.83 6.25
N PRO A 194 11.53 5.04 6.45
CA PRO A 194 11.32 5.82 7.65
C PRO A 194 9.90 6.38 7.79
N LEU A 195 9.15 6.49 6.68
CA LEU A 195 7.79 7.03 6.69
C LEU A 195 6.81 6.12 7.42
N ILE A 196 7.02 4.81 7.40
CA ILE A 196 6.21 3.86 8.17
C ILE A 196 6.41 4.07 9.67
N ARG A 197 7.66 4.32 10.11
CA ARG A 197 7.94 4.65 11.51
C ARG A 197 7.25 5.97 11.91
N LEU A 198 7.24 6.95 11.02
CA LEU A 198 6.55 8.22 11.24
C LEU A 198 5.03 8.02 11.35
N THR A 199 4.44 7.23 10.45
CA THR A 199 3.01 6.84 10.51
C THR A 199 2.67 6.18 11.84
N LYS A 200 3.50 5.26 12.30
CA LYS A 200 3.36 4.59 13.60
C LYS A 200 3.32 5.59 14.77
N ASN A 201 4.20 6.59 14.76
CA ASN A 201 4.24 7.61 15.79
C ASN A 201 2.97 8.47 15.80
N TYR A 202 2.49 8.89 14.63
CA TYR A 202 1.21 9.61 14.51
C TYR A 202 0.02 8.75 14.93
N MET A 203 0.02 7.46 14.59
CA MET A 203 -1.04 6.54 15.00
C MET A 203 -1.08 6.39 16.51
N LYS A 204 0.07 6.11 17.16
CA LYS A 204 0.16 6.01 18.62
C LYS A 204 -0.31 7.29 19.29
N LEU A 205 0.12 8.46 18.82
CA LEU A 205 -0.32 9.75 19.36
C LEU A 205 -1.85 9.95 19.20
N ASN A 206 -2.42 9.53 18.07
CA ASN A 206 -3.86 9.60 17.87
C ASN A 206 -4.64 8.65 18.78
N HIS A 207 -4.09 7.48 19.12
CA HIS A 207 -4.66 6.57 20.11
C HIS A 207 -4.70 7.21 21.52
N GLU A 208 -3.64 7.95 21.88
CA GLU A 208 -3.63 8.72 23.13
C GLU A 208 -4.77 9.76 23.14
N TYR A 209 -4.97 10.50 22.04
CA TYR A 209 -6.08 11.45 21.95
C TYR A 209 -7.46 10.79 22.09
N LEU A 210 -7.64 9.58 21.53
CA LEU A 210 -8.88 8.82 21.67
C LEU A 210 -9.10 8.36 23.11
N ALA A 211 -8.05 7.89 23.76
CA ALA A 211 -8.11 7.45 25.16
C ALA A 211 -8.37 8.63 26.11
N ASP A 212 -7.67 9.75 25.93
CA ASP A 212 -7.89 10.98 26.68
C ASP A 212 -9.33 11.48 26.57
N ARG A 213 -9.85 11.49 25.33
CA ARG A 213 -11.24 11.87 25.09
C ARG A 213 -12.23 10.97 25.82
N GLY A 214 -11.98 9.64 25.82
CA GLY A 214 -12.84 8.69 26.51
C GLY A 214 -12.85 8.89 28.03
N VAL A 215 -11.76 9.37 28.64
CA VAL A 215 -11.72 9.76 30.06
C VAL A 215 -12.49 11.06 30.29
N LEU A 216 -12.30 12.07 29.45
CA LEU A 216 -13.01 13.36 29.58
C LEU A 216 -14.54 13.20 29.39
N GLU A 217 -14.99 12.28 28.51
CA GLU A 217 -16.41 11.96 28.30
C GLU A 217 -17.05 11.33 29.57
N LYS A 218 -16.26 10.79 30.52
CA LYS A 218 -16.74 10.35 31.83
C LYS A 218 -16.90 11.48 32.87
N GLY A 219 -16.75 12.74 32.44
CA GLY A 219 -16.97 13.93 33.28
C GLY A 219 -15.75 14.41 34.09
N VAL A 220 -14.56 13.87 33.83
CA VAL A 220 -13.33 14.32 34.49
C VAL A 220 -12.96 15.73 34.02
N LYS A 221 -12.62 16.62 34.95
CA LYS A 221 -12.16 17.98 34.60
C LYS A 221 -10.82 17.93 33.88
N PRO A 222 -10.67 18.60 32.73
CA PRO A 222 -9.44 18.53 31.90
C PRO A 222 -8.16 18.87 32.67
N GLY A 223 -8.20 19.90 33.53
CA GLY A 223 -7.02 20.31 34.33
C GLY A 223 -6.55 19.25 35.31
N LEU A 224 -7.46 18.59 36.01
CA LEU A 224 -7.14 17.49 36.94
C LEU A 224 -6.54 16.31 36.16
N TYR A 225 -7.16 15.96 35.03
CA TYR A 225 -6.67 14.86 34.19
C TYR A 225 -5.26 15.14 33.64
N GLN A 226 -4.99 16.38 33.20
CA GLN A 226 -3.66 16.79 32.75
C GLN A 226 -2.59 16.63 33.81
N GLN A 227 -2.92 16.97 35.10
CA GLN A 227 -2.00 16.75 36.21
C GLN A 227 -1.70 15.27 36.44
N ILE A 228 -2.71 14.40 36.38
CA ILE A 228 -2.53 12.95 36.49
C ILE A 228 -1.63 12.41 35.37
N VAL A 229 -1.91 12.78 34.10
CA VAL A 229 -1.08 12.38 32.96
C VAL A 229 0.36 12.84 33.11
N LEU A 230 0.58 14.07 33.59
CA LEU A 230 1.92 14.62 33.83
C LEU A 230 2.66 13.87 34.94
N ALA A 231 1.99 13.58 36.07
CA ALA A 231 2.56 12.81 37.17
C ALA A 231 3.01 11.41 36.73
N PHE A 232 2.19 10.72 35.91
CA PHE A 232 2.54 9.41 35.37
C PHE A 232 3.71 9.49 34.35
N ALA A 233 3.84 10.59 33.62
CA ALA A 233 4.93 10.78 32.67
C ALA A 233 6.28 11.06 33.35
N ILE A 234 6.29 11.83 34.46
CA ILE A 234 7.49 12.15 35.19
C ILE A 234 8.07 10.94 35.94
N ASN A 235 7.20 10.02 36.40
CA ASN A 235 7.61 8.79 37.09
C ASN A 235 8.26 7.75 36.17
N LYS A 236 8.29 7.96 34.85
CA LYS A 236 9.14 7.20 33.92
C LYS A 236 10.58 7.65 34.10
N GLN A 237 11.46 6.77 34.60
CA GLN A 237 12.90 7.04 34.65
C GLN A 237 13.45 7.35 33.25
N PRO A 238 14.15 8.46 33.03
CA PRO A 238 14.46 8.94 31.73
C PRO A 238 15.96 8.92 31.44
N SER A 239 16.30 8.52 30.22
CA SER A 239 17.51 9.05 29.57
C SER A 239 17.16 10.40 28.92
N ASP A 240 18.02 11.41 29.07
CA ASP A 240 17.75 12.82 28.74
C ASP A 240 17.24 13.11 27.32
N LEU A 241 17.68 12.32 26.32
CA LEU A 241 17.23 12.47 24.92
C LEU A 241 15.81 11.96 24.68
N VAL A 242 15.36 10.94 25.40
CA VAL A 242 14.00 10.39 25.28
C VAL A 242 12.97 11.35 25.89
N ASN A 243 13.38 12.14 26.88
CA ASN A 243 12.52 13.13 27.54
C ASN A 243 11.99 14.21 26.61
N ALA A 244 12.84 14.82 25.77
CA ALA A 244 12.44 15.90 24.89
C ALA A 244 11.30 15.48 23.92
N PHE A 245 11.37 14.25 23.37
CA PHE A 245 10.31 13.72 22.51
C PHE A 245 9.03 13.40 23.29
N GLN A 246 9.14 12.84 24.49
CA GLN A 246 7.96 12.52 25.31
C GLN A 246 7.23 13.80 25.76
N PHE A 247 7.95 14.83 26.17
CA PHE A 247 7.36 16.15 26.50
C PHE A 247 6.61 16.76 25.30
N SER A 248 7.14 16.64 24.09
CA SER A 248 6.46 17.11 22.88
C SER A 248 5.11 16.41 22.69
N PHE A 249 5.02 15.09 22.90
CA PHE A 249 3.77 14.33 22.79
C PHE A 249 2.77 14.73 23.88
N ILE A 250 3.20 14.91 25.11
CA ILE A 250 2.35 15.36 26.22
C ILE A 250 1.79 16.75 25.95
N LYS A 251 2.63 17.69 25.49
CA LYS A 251 2.18 19.03 25.09
C LYS A 251 1.12 18.98 24.01
N LYS A 252 1.29 18.14 22.99
CA LYS A 252 0.29 17.93 21.94
C LYS A 252 -1.01 17.37 22.50
N ARG A 253 -0.98 16.38 23.41
CA ARG A 253 -2.17 15.84 24.09
C ARG A 253 -2.94 16.96 24.80
N PHE A 254 -2.26 17.78 25.60
CA PHE A 254 -2.88 18.88 26.34
C PHE A 254 -3.51 19.94 25.43
N THR A 255 -2.87 20.27 24.32
CA THR A 255 -3.42 21.20 23.32
C THR A 255 -4.70 20.65 22.70
N ILE A 256 -4.66 19.38 22.29
CA ILE A 256 -5.79 18.73 21.61
C ILE A 256 -6.98 18.49 22.53
N MET A 257 -6.78 18.22 23.82
CA MET A 257 -7.87 18.08 24.80
C MET A 257 -8.78 19.33 24.86
N LYS A 258 -8.23 20.51 24.55
CA LYS A 258 -8.95 21.79 24.53
C LYS A 258 -9.56 22.13 23.16
N THR A 259 -9.17 21.40 22.11
CA THR A 259 -9.55 21.74 20.72
C THR A 259 -10.93 21.17 20.37
N LYS A 260 -11.78 22.01 19.79
CA LYS A 260 -13.08 21.61 19.20
C LYS A 260 -13.08 21.95 17.71
N THR A 261 -13.31 20.97 16.85
CA THR A 261 -13.40 21.17 15.40
C THR A 261 -14.87 21.21 14.98
N SER A 262 -15.29 22.21 14.22
CA SER A 262 -16.65 22.30 13.71
C SER A 262 -16.93 21.23 12.65
N LYS A 263 -18.18 20.77 12.57
CA LYS A 263 -18.61 19.77 11.56
C LYS A 263 -18.37 20.27 10.12
N ARG A 264 -18.61 21.56 9.84
CA ARG A 264 -18.38 22.16 8.51
C ARG A 264 -16.90 22.11 8.11
N ALA A 265 -16.01 22.50 9.02
CA ALA A 265 -14.56 22.43 8.77
C ALA A 265 -14.06 20.99 8.57
N MET A 266 -14.69 20.02 9.22
CA MET A 266 -14.39 18.61 9.02
C MET A 266 -14.79 18.15 7.61
N VAL A 267 -16.02 18.43 7.17
CA VAL A 267 -16.50 18.06 5.84
C VAL A 267 -15.62 18.65 4.75
N LEU A 268 -15.25 19.94 4.87
CA LEU A 268 -14.35 20.59 3.90
C LEU A 268 -12.99 19.89 3.80
N ARG A 269 -12.41 19.51 4.94
CA ARG A 269 -11.13 18.79 4.98
C ARG A 269 -11.24 17.38 4.38
N CYS A 270 -12.36 16.69 4.62
CA CYS A 270 -12.61 15.39 3.99
C CYS A 270 -12.77 15.53 2.46
N LEU A 271 -13.43 16.62 2.00
CA LEU A 271 -13.60 16.88 0.57
C LEU A 271 -12.26 17.10 -0.14
N LEU A 272 -11.26 17.71 0.54
CA LEU A 272 -9.91 17.88 0.01
C LEU A 272 -9.16 16.56 -0.22
N LEU A 273 -9.61 15.45 0.37
CA LEU A 273 -9.02 14.14 0.10
C LEU A 273 -9.32 13.61 -1.30
N LEU A 274 -10.48 13.92 -1.87
CA LEU A 274 -10.87 13.43 -3.19
C LEU A 274 -9.89 13.88 -4.29
N PRO A 275 -9.59 15.19 -4.45
CA PRO A 275 -8.60 15.63 -5.44
C PRO A 275 -7.19 15.10 -5.12
N LEU A 276 -6.83 14.96 -3.83
CA LEU A 276 -5.54 14.41 -3.44
C LEU A 276 -5.37 12.95 -3.90
N VAL A 277 -6.38 12.11 -3.65
CA VAL A 277 -6.36 10.69 -4.06
C VAL A 277 -6.37 10.59 -5.58
N SER A 278 -7.20 11.39 -6.27
CA SER A 278 -7.24 11.41 -7.74
C SER A 278 -5.90 11.81 -8.35
N LEU A 279 -5.25 12.85 -7.80
CA LEU A 279 -3.94 13.30 -8.24
C LEU A 279 -2.87 12.25 -8.01
N THR A 280 -2.86 11.60 -6.85
CA THR A 280 -1.89 10.54 -6.54
C THR A 280 -2.11 9.30 -7.41
N LEU A 281 -3.35 8.89 -7.67
CA LEU A 281 -3.67 7.82 -8.61
C LEU A 281 -3.15 8.13 -10.00
N PHE A 282 -3.45 9.33 -10.53
CA PHE A 282 -3.02 9.71 -11.87
C PHE A 282 -1.50 9.81 -12.01
N SER A 283 -0.80 10.31 -10.96
CA SER A 283 0.65 10.53 -11.01
C SER A 283 1.49 9.26 -10.79
N PHE A 284 1.04 8.35 -9.93
CA PHE A 284 1.86 7.21 -9.47
C PHE A 284 1.38 5.85 -9.93
N SER A 285 0.24 5.75 -10.63
CA SER A 285 -0.17 4.49 -11.26
C SER A 285 0.80 4.09 -12.37
N SER A 286 0.78 2.83 -12.76
CA SER A 286 1.55 2.34 -13.90
C SER A 286 0.75 2.56 -15.19
N ARG A 287 1.45 2.91 -16.28
CA ARG A 287 0.82 3.07 -17.60
C ARG A 287 1.43 2.05 -18.54
N ASN A 288 0.58 1.21 -19.12
CA ASN A 288 0.96 0.30 -20.20
C ASN A 288 0.39 0.87 -21.50
N THR A 289 1.22 0.91 -22.53
CA THR A 289 0.78 1.28 -23.88
C THR A 289 0.69 -0.01 -24.67
N GLU A 290 -0.51 -0.43 -25.04
CA GLU A 290 -0.71 -1.53 -25.98
C GLU A 290 -0.93 -0.95 -27.36
N VAL A 291 -0.11 -1.38 -28.28
CA VAL A 291 -0.20 -0.98 -29.67
C VAL A 291 -1.21 -1.93 -30.33
N ILE A 292 -2.35 -1.38 -30.76
CA ILE A 292 -3.29 -2.14 -31.59
C ILE A 292 -2.72 -2.12 -33.00
N PRO A 293 -2.49 -3.30 -33.63
CA PRO A 293 -2.07 -3.35 -35.02
C PRO A 293 -3.04 -2.57 -35.91
N SER A 294 -2.53 -1.83 -36.85
CA SER A 294 -3.39 -1.17 -37.84
C SER A 294 -4.16 -2.25 -38.64
N VAL A 295 -5.35 -1.92 -39.10
CA VAL A 295 -6.16 -2.82 -39.95
C VAL A 295 -5.36 -3.33 -41.14
N GLU A 296 -4.38 -2.57 -41.61
CA GLU A 296 -3.45 -2.98 -42.67
C GLU A 296 -2.45 -4.06 -42.22
N GLU A 297 -1.93 -3.98 -40.99
CA GLU A 297 -1.03 -5.02 -40.44
C GLU A 297 -1.80 -6.30 -40.08
N GLU A 298 -3.02 -6.16 -39.57
CA GLU A 298 -3.90 -7.30 -39.30
C GLU A 298 -4.28 -8.00 -40.61
N ASN A 299 -4.64 -7.25 -41.67
CA ASN A 299 -4.91 -7.80 -42.98
C ASN A 299 -3.65 -8.43 -43.60
N LYS A 300 -2.45 -7.85 -43.37
CA LYS A 300 -1.20 -8.40 -43.87
C LYS A 300 -0.83 -9.71 -43.18
N SER A 301 -0.98 -9.79 -41.85
CA SER A 301 -0.73 -11.04 -41.09
C SER A 301 -1.70 -12.16 -41.51
N VAL A 302 -2.97 -11.83 -41.73
CA VAL A 302 -3.98 -12.75 -42.25
C VAL A 302 -3.64 -13.20 -43.68
N LEU A 303 -3.16 -12.28 -44.52
CA LEU A 303 -2.71 -12.60 -45.86
C LEU A 303 -1.48 -13.51 -45.88
N GLU A 304 -0.45 -13.21 -45.02
CA GLU A 304 0.76 -14.03 -44.91
C GLU A 304 0.44 -15.46 -44.39
N GLU A 305 -0.56 -15.61 -43.52
CA GLU A 305 -1.04 -16.93 -43.08
C GLU A 305 -1.83 -17.69 -44.17
N LEU A 306 -2.52 -16.94 -45.01
CA LEU A 306 -3.34 -17.52 -46.09
C LEU A 306 -2.55 -17.95 -47.34
N VAL A 307 -1.46 -17.25 -47.66
CA VAL A 307 -0.61 -17.51 -48.85
C VAL A 307 -0.11 -18.94 -48.92
N PRO A 308 0.48 -19.55 -47.87
CA PRO A 308 0.92 -20.94 -47.93
C PRO A 308 -0.21 -21.93 -48.13
N MET A 309 -1.37 -21.65 -47.54
CA MET A 309 -2.54 -22.55 -47.61
C MET A 309 -3.18 -22.57 -49.00
N VAL A 310 -3.09 -21.46 -49.75
CA VAL A 310 -3.60 -21.33 -51.12
C VAL A 310 -2.65 -21.96 -52.13
N GLN A 311 -1.34 -21.90 -51.90
CA GLN A 311 -0.35 -22.55 -52.79
C GLN A 311 -0.41 -24.08 -52.75
N ASP A 312 -0.83 -24.65 -51.63
CA ASP A 312 -0.90 -26.11 -51.44
C ASP A 312 -2.14 -26.77 -52.11
N GLU A 313 -3.16 -26.00 -52.46
CA GLU A 313 -4.41 -26.52 -53.04
C GLU A 313 -4.51 -26.44 -54.58
N GLY A 314 -3.49 -25.94 -55.28
CA GLY A 314 -3.34 -26.10 -56.74
C GLY A 314 -4.46 -25.51 -57.62
N LEU A 315 -5.04 -24.39 -57.21
CA LEU A 315 -6.09 -23.70 -57.99
C LEU A 315 -5.48 -22.97 -59.19
N THR A 316 -5.68 -23.49 -60.41
CA THR A 316 -5.02 -22.97 -61.59
C THR A 316 -5.96 -22.64 -62.76
N THR A 317 -7.29 -22.70 -62.59
CA THR A 317 -8.18 -22.52 -63.74
C THR A 317 -9.25 -21.45 -63.56
N LEU A 318 -9.57 -20.73 -64.61
CA LEU A 318 -10.65 -19.74 -64.68
C LEU A 318 -12.01 -20.33 -64.31
N GLU A 319 -12.21 -21.66 -64.49
CA GLU A 319 -13.44 -22.36 -64.12
C GLU A 319 -13.62 -22.45 -62.59
N GLU A 320 -12.53 -22.67 -61.85
CA GLU A 320 -12.57 -22.70 -60.39
C GLU A 320 -12.82 -21.32 -59.80
N TYR A 321 -12.24 -20.27 -60.41
CA TYR A 321 -12.55 -18.88 -60.05
C TYR A 321 -14.04 -18.58 -60.22
N ASN A 322 -14.61 -18.97 -61.36
CA ASN A 322 -16.02 -18.72 -61.64
C ASN A 322 -16.94 -19.55 -60.73
N LYS A 323 -16.52 -20.73 -60.34
CA LYS A 323 -17.26 -21.58 -59.37
C LYS A 323 -17.30 -20.95 -57.99
N LEU A 324 -16.17 -20.47 -57.47
CA LEU A 324 -16.04 -19.74 -56.21
C LEU A 324 -16.83 -18.44 -56.25
N ALA A 325 -16.72 -17.64 -57.31
CA ALA A 325 -17.44 -16.38 -57.45
C ALA A 325 -18.97 -16.57 -57.46
N ARG A 326 -19.48 -17.66 -58.01
CA ARG A 326 -20.92 -18.02 -57.95
C ARG A 326 -21.34 -18.45 -56.53
N GLN A 327 -20.50 -19.16 -55.82
CA GLN A 327 -20.76 -19.65 -54.46
C GLN A 327 -20.94 -18.51 -53.45
N TYR A 328 -20.26 -17.36 -53.65
CA TYR A 328 -20.28 -16.21 -52.71
C TYR A 328 -21.22 -15.08 -53.11
N LYS A 329 -21.91 -15.17 -54.25
CA LYS A 329 -22.81 -14.12 -54.70
C LYS A 329 -24.02 -13.92 -53.78
N ASP A 330 -24.45 -14.96 -53.04
CA ASP A 330 -25.66 -14.99 -52.22
C ASP A 330 -25.41 -15.31 -50.73
N TYR A 331 -24.16 -15.22 -50.23
CA TYR A 331 -23.83 -15.62 -48.86
C TYR A 331 -23.93 -14.48 -47.85
N PRO A 332 -24.56 -14.70 -46.67
CA PRO A 332 -24.56 -13.70 -45.61
C PRO A 332 -23.18 -13.59 -44.94
N PRO A 333 -22.85 -12.44 -44.30
CA PRO A 333 -21.49 -12.01 -43.97
C PRO A 333 -20.88 -12.64 -42.72
N TYR A 334 -21.13 -13.91 -42.40
CA TYR A 334 -20.80 -14.46 -41.08
C TYR A 334 -19.49 -15.22 -40.95
N ASP A 335 -18.75 -15.46 -41.99
CA ASP A 335 -17.43 -16.10 -41.87
C ASP A 335 -16.36 -15.30 -42.60
N PHE A 336 -15.84 -14.27 -41.92
CA PHE A 336 -14.89 -13.35 -42.49
C PHE A 336 -13.58 -14.03 -42.91
N VAL A 337 -13.14 -15.07 -42.19
CA VAL A 337 -11.89 -15.80 -42.48
C VAL A 337 -12.05 -16.66 -43.73
N THR A 338 -13.14 -17.41 -43.85
CA THR A 338 -13.43 -18.24 -45.02
C THR A 338 -13.67 -17.36 -46.25
N LYS A 339 -14.40 -16.25 -46.10
CA LYS A 339 -14.63 -15.27 -47.16
C LYS A 339 -13.34 -14.58 -47.62
N ALA A 340 -12.43 -14.26 -46.70
CA ALA A 340 -11.12 -13.68 -47.02
C ALA A 340 -10.23 -14.67 -47.78
N LYS A 341 -10.23 -15.95 -47.38
CA LYS A 341 -9.54 -17.04 -48.08
C LYS A 341 -10.00 -17.17 -49.55
N ASP A 342 -11.31 -17.21 -49.76
CA ASP A 342 -11.88 -17.41 -51.08
C ASP A 342 -11.78 -16.16 -51.96
N MET A 343 -11.86 -14.97 -51.40
CA MET A 343 -11.55 -13.71 -52.10
C MET A 343 -10.09 -13.65 -52.56
N TYR A 344 -9.16 -14.10 -51.71
CA TYR A 344 -7.75 -14.16 -52.10
C TYR A 344 -7.50 -15.17 -53.19
N ARG A 345 -8.13 -16.35 -53.14
CA ARG A 345 -8.11 -17.36 -54.21
C ARG A 345 -8.64 -16.80 -55.53
N MET A 346 -9.75 -16.04 -55.52
CA MET A 346 -10.28 -15.36 -56.71
C MET A 346 -9.35 -14.30 -57.29
N TRP A 347 -8.54 -13.67 -56.45
CA TRP A 347 -7.62 -12.63 -56.86
C TRP A 347 -6.28 -13.17 -57.39
N ALA A 348 -5.89 -14.37 -56.91
CA ALA A 348 -4.66 -15.04 -57.29
C ALA A 348 -4.80 -15.85 -58.61
N LEU A 349 -6.01 -16.06 -59.12
CA LEU A 349 -6.36 -16.65 -60.39
C LEU A 349 -6.49 -15.57 -61.48
#